data_52e25415fa42bdf681fee3c7f6dc81e8
#
_entry.id   52e25415fa42bdf681fee3c7f6dc81e8
#
_cell.length_a   1.000
_cell.length_b   1.000
_cell.length_c   1.000
_cell.angle_alpha   90.00
_cell.angle_beta   90.00
_cell.angle_gamma   90.00
#
_symmetry.space_group_name_H-M   'P 1'
#
loop_
_entity.id
_entity.type
_entity.pdbx_description
1 polymer ?
#
loop_
_entity_poly.entity_id
_entity_poly.type
_entity_poly.pdbx_seq_one_letter_code
_entity_poly.pdbx_strand_id
1 'polypeptide(L)'
;TAPALALCSGTVLFSDEALAVDNGDFWRRDRLIDIRRTDTGERRSVRFYAAGQGYLQNGYMAARWLLRDAKDGNAITNIDIGLLNLLYGLQEWARIAGKSNPLLQINSAYRTRRRNATIEGAAQNSMHIYGRAVDLTMRGISLNQLTSMAAHFNAGGIGIYSSFIHLDTGRVRNWRG
;
A
#
# COMPACT_ATOMS: atom_id res chain seq x y z
N THR A 1 12.31 20.96 11.96
CA THR A 1 11.08 21.30 12.69
C THR A 1 9.89 20.66 11.97
N ALA A 2 9.43 19.53 12.49
CA ALA A 2 8.23 18.87 12.01
C ALA A 2 6.99 19.65 12.50
N PRO A 3 5.93 19.81 11.68
CA PRO A 3 4.71 20.43 12.15
C PRO A 3 3.98 19.48 13.12
N ALA A 4 3.59 20.02 14.27
CA ALA A 4 2.75 19.33 15.23
C ALA A 4 1.38 19.06 14.60
N LEU A 5 0.99 17.81 14.51
CA LEU A 5 -0.36 17.39 14.14
C LEU A 5 -1.29 17.61 15.34
N ALA A 6 -2.31 18.42 15.14
CA ALA A 6 -3.39 18.62 16.10
C ALA A 6 -4.11 17.28 16.34
N LEU A 7 -4.11 16.82 17.58
CA LEU A 7 -4.83 15.65 18.06
C LEU A 7 -6.32 15.94 18.03
N CYS A 8 -7.03 15.44 17.03
CA CYS A 8 -8.46 15.25 17.15
C CYS A 8 -8.73 14.05 18.09
N SER A 9 -9.47 14.30 19.14
CA SER A 9 -9.89 13.34 20.17
C SER A 9 -10.70 12.20 19.58
N GLY A 10 -10.05 11.09 19.31
CA GLY A 10 -10.65 9.85 18.84
C GLY A 10 -9.65 8.73 18.96
N THR A 11 -9.79 7.90 19.97
CA THR A 11 -9.14 6.61 20.26
C THR A 11 -7.68 6.51 19.79
N VAL A 12 -6.77 6.51 20.76
CA VAL A 12 -5.34 6.22 20.56
C VAL A 12 -5.20 4.92 19.78
N LEU A 13 -4.86 5.02 18.50
CA LEU A 13 -4.83 3.89 17.56
C LEU A 13 -3.55 3.06 17.65
N PHE A 14 -2.52 3.64 18.23
CA PHE A 14 -1.21 3.02 18.35
C PHE A 14 -0.62 3.44 19.69
N SER A 15 0.00 2.49 20.41
CA SER A 15 0.76 2.80 21.60
C SER A 15 1.92 3.76 21.27
N ASP A 16 2.33 4.57 22.23
CA ASP A 16 3.53 5.43 22.09
C ASP A 16 4.77 4.64 21.67
N GLU A 17 4.83 3.35 21.98
CA GLU A 17 5.87 2.41 21.55
C GLU A 17 5.89 2.19 20.03
N ALA A 18 4.72 2.16 19.36
CA ALA A 18 4.65 2.04 17.90
C ALA A 18 5.14 3.32 17.18
N LEU A 19 5.02 4.47 17.85
CA LEU A 19 5.54 5.76 17.37
C LEU A 19 7.04 5.94 17.69
N ALA A 20 7.55 5.23 18.69
CA ALA A 20 8.96 5.28 19.14
C ALA A 20 9.88 4.31 18.38
N VAL A 21 9.37 3.55 17.41
CA VAL A 21 10.24 2.74 16.54
C VAL A 21 11.20 3.67 15.81
N ASP A 22 12.49 3.51 16.11
CA ASP A 22 13.55 4.22 15.40
C ASP A 22 13.37 4.03 13.89
N ASN A 23 13.05 5.11 13.20
CA ASN A 23 12.82 5.11 11.75
C ASN A 23 13.99 4.46 10.98
N GLY A 24 15.20 4.48 11.52
CA GLY A 24 16.37 3.84 10.95
C GLY A 24 16.26 2.31 10.92
N ASP A 25 15.90 1.70 12.02
CA ASP A 25 15.77 0.24 12.12
C ASP A 25 14.55 -0.30 11.39
N PHE A 26 13.45 0.45 11.36
CA PHE A 26 12.23 0.07 10.64
C PHE A 26 12.51 -0.22 9.16
N TRP A 27 13.29 0.64 8.50
CA TRP A 27 13.59 0.52 7.08
C TRP A 27 14.81 -0.35 6.76
N ARG A 28 15.63 -0.72 7.75
CA ARG A 28 16.82 -1.58 7.57
C ARG A 28 16.52 -3.06 7.63
N ARG A 29 15.33 -3.44 8.11
CA ARG A 29 14.89 -4.84 8.23
C ARG A 29 14.60 -5.46 6.87
N ASP A 30 14.46 -6.79 6.84
CA ASP A 30 13.83 -7.50 5.75
C ASP A 30 12.43 -6.91 5.49
N ARG A 31 12.12 -6.59 4.23
CA ARG A 31 10.79 -6.08 3.88
C ARG A 31 9.99 -7.17 3.22
N LEU A 32 8.96 -7.59 3.92
CA LEU A 32 8.05 -8.63 3.53
C LEU A 32 6.63 -8.06 3.52
N ILE A 33 5.90 -8.28 2.44
CA ILE A 33 4.50 -7.92 2.30
C ILE A 33 3.66 -9.19 2.15
N ASP A 34 2.56 -9.28 2.89
CA ASP A 34 1.59 -10.36 2.81
C ASP A 34 0.34 -9.83 2.10
N ILE A 35 0.11 -10.30 0.89
CA ILE A 35 -0.94 -9.79 -0.01
C ILE A 35 -1.92 -10.91 -0.32
N ARG A 36 -3.21 -10.57 -0.32
CA ARG A 36 -4.29 -11.32 -0.95
C ARG A 36 -4.94 -10.45 -2.02
N ARG A 37 -5.06 -10.97 -3.22
CA ARG A 37 -5.90 -10.38 -4.26
C ARG A 37 -7.36 -10.73 -4.04
N THR A 38 -8.26 -9.76 -4.15
CA THR A 38 -9.70 -10.01 -3.97
C THR A 38 -10.34 -10.58 -5.24
N ASP A 39 -9.79 -10.27 -6.41
CA ASP A 39 -10.30 -10.69 -7.72
C ASP A 39 -9.91 -12.13 -8.11
N THR A 40 -8.71 -12.59 -7.76
CA THR A 40 -8.21 -13.94 -8.10
C THR A 40 -8.18 -14.88 -6.90
N GLY A 41 -8.28 -14.34 -5.68
CA GLY A 41 -8.12 -15.12 -4.44
C GLY A 41 -6.66 -15.47 -4.12
N GLU A 42 -5.70 -15.17 -5.01
CA GLU A 42 -4.28 -15.44 -4.77
C GLU A 42 -3.80 -14.77 -3.49
N ARG A 43 -3.08 -15.53 -2.68
CA ARG A 43 -2.38 -15.02 -1.49
C ARG A 43 -0.93 -15.44 -1.52
N ARG A 44 -0.04 -14.49 -1.23
CA ARG A 44 1.40 -14.74 -1.12
C ARG A 44 2.06 -13.75 -0.20
N SER A 45 3.03 -14.24 0.59
CA SER A 45 4.03 -13.42 1.27
C SER A 45 5.23 -13.23 0.34
N VAL A 46 5.66 -11.98 0.17
CA VAL A 46 6.75 -11.62 -0.74
C VAL A 46 7.80 -10.83 0.01
N ARG A 47 8.99 -11.39 0.17
CA ARG A 47 10.17 -10.66 0.63
C ARG A 47 10.84 -10.01 -0.57
N PHE A 48 10.78 -8.70 -0.69
CA PHE A 48 11.35 -7.94 -1.81
C PHE A 48 12.60 -7.16 -1.45
N TYR A 49 12.96 -7.12 -0.16
CA TYR A 49 14.19 -6.51 0.33
C TYR A 49 14.75 -7.36 1.47
N ALA A 50 16.06 -7.57 1.49
CA ALA A 50 16.76 -8.23 2.57
C ALA A 50 17.79 -7.29 3.21
N ALA A 51 17.81 -7.27 4.55
CA ALA A 51 18.78 -6.49 5.31
C ALA A 51 20.22 -6.84 4.90
N GLY A 52 21.03 -5.82 4.62
CA GLY A 52 22.42 -6.00 4.18
C GLY A 52 22.62 -6.44 2.72
N GLN A 53 21.55 -6.84 1.99
CA GLN A 53 21.64 -7.27 0.59
C GLN A 53 20.92 -6.29 -0.37
N GLY A 54 19.93 -5.54 0.13
CA GLY A 54 19.13 -4.65 -0.69
C GLY A 54 17.89 -5.31 -1.32
N TYR A 55 17.44 -4.76 -2.46
CA TYR A 55 16.25 -5.25 -3.15
C TYR A 55 16.51 -6.61 -3.83
N LEU A 56 15.60 -7.55 -3.60
CA LEU A 56 15.67 -8.92 -4.12
C LEU A 56 14.91 -9.00 -5.45
N GLN A 57 15.59 -9.37 -6.53
CA GLN A 57 14.97 -9.46 -7.85
C GLN A 57 13.81 -10.48 -7.87
N ASN A 58 13.96 -11.65 -7.28
CA ASN A 58 12.90 -12.67 -7.22
C ASN A 58 11.68 -12.17 -6.46
N GLY A 59 11.89 -11.46 -5.34
CA GLY A 59 10.81 -10.82 -4.58
C GLY A 59 10.11 -9.73 -5.38
N TYR A 60 10.86 -8.90 -6.08
CA TYR A 60 10.29 -7.88 -6.96
C TYR A 60 9.46 -8.49 -8.09
N MET A 61 9.95 -9.54 -8.75
CA MET A 61 9.20 -10.24 -9.80
C MET A 61 7.91 -10.87 -9.26
N ALA A 62 7.95 -11.46 -8.05
CA ALA A 62 6.76 -11.98 -7.39
C ALA A 62 5.75 -10.86 -7.06
N ALA A 63 6.22 -9.69 -6.60
CA ALA A 63 5.36 -8.53 -6.35
C ALA A 63 4.73 -8.02 -7.65
N ARG A 64 5.48 -7.92 -8.76
CA ARG A 64 4.94 -7.56 -10.07
C ARG A 64 3.82 -8.49 -10.51
N TRP A 65 3.98 -9.80 -10.30
CA TRP A 65 2.94 -10.77 -10.61
C TRP A 65 1.69 -10.58 -9.76
N LEU A 66 1.85 -10.38 -8.45
CA LEU A 66 0.72 -10.14 -7.55
C LEU A 66 -0.02 -8.83 -7.88
N LEU A 67 0.68 -7.81 -8.33
CA LEU A 67 0.12 -6.48 -8.63
C LEU A 67 -0.22 -6.29 -10.11
N ARG A 68 -0.28 -7.36 -10.90
CA ARG A 68 -0.64 -7.35 -12.33
C ARG A 68 -2.09 -6.95 -12.59
N ASP A 69 -2.41 -6.67 -13.83
CA ASP A 69 -3.80 -6.57 -14.30
C ASP A 69 -4.36 -7.96 -14.64
N ALA A 70 -4.92 -8.64 -13.63
CA ALA A 70 -5.49 -9.97 -13.82
C ALA A 70 -6.73 -9.98 -14.73
N LYS A 71 -7.39 -8.82 -14.87
CA LYS A 71 -8.61 -8.68 -15.70
C LYS A 71 -8.30 -8.35 -17.15
N ASP A 72 -7.04 -8.09 -17.48
CA ASP A 72 -6.61 -7.82 -18.85
C ASP A 72 -5.39 -8.71 -19.21
N GLY A 73 -5.65 -9.99 -19.39
CA GLY A 73 -4.67 -10.97 -19.85
C GLY A 73 -3.48 -11.20 -18.89
N ASN A 74 -3.64 -10.91 -17.61
CA ASN A 74 -2.54 -10.94 -16.64
C ASN A 74 -1.38 -10.01 -17.02
N ALA A 75 -1.68 -8.87 -17.61
CA ALA A 75 -0.67 -7.91 -18.02
C ALA A 75 0.16 -7.43 -16.81
N ILE A 76 1.47 -7.45 -16.95
CA ILE A 76 2.43 -7.01 -15.93
C ILE A 76 3.13 -5.72 -16.35
N THR A 77 3.56 -4.93 -15.38
CA THR A 77 4.40 -3.76 -15.59
C THR A 77 5.49 -3.67 -14.52
N ASN A 78 6.37 -2.69 -14.64
CA ASN A 78 7.25 -2.34 -13.52
C ASN A 78 6.42 -1.68 -12.42
N ILE A 79 6.54 -2.19 -11.21
CA ILE A 79 5.89 -1.63 -10.03
C ILE A 79 6.87 -0.67 -9.35
N ASP A 80 6.39 0.50 -8.98
CA ASP A 80 7.19 1.48 -8.25
C ASP A 80 7.66 0.89 -6.91
N ILE A 81 8.96 0.93 -6.67
CA ILE A 81 9.56 0.48 -5.39
C ILE A 81 9.00 1.30 -4.21
N GLY A 82 8.73 2.58 -4.42
CA GLY A 82 8.07 3.43 -3.43
C GLY A 82 6.71 2.87 -3.00
N LEU A 83 5.94 2.32 -3.95
CA LEU A 83 4.66 1.67 -3.66
C LEU A 83 4.85 0.41 -2.81
N LEU A 84 5.84 -0.44 -3.12
CA LEU A 84 6.14 -1.63 -2.30
C LEU A 84 6.58 -1.24 -0.89
N ASN A 85 7.40 -0.21 -0.75
CA ASN A 85 7.81 0.32 0.54
C ASN A 85 6.62 0.88 1.34
N LEU A 86 5.70 1.60 0.68
CA LEU A 86 4.47 2.08 1.31
C LEU A 86 3.63 0.92 1.86
N LEU A 87 3.41 -0.12 1.05
CA LEU A 87 2.67 -1.31 1.47
C LEU A 87 3.34 -2.02 2.65
N TYR A 88 4.66 -2.16 2.63
CA TYR A 88 5.45 -2.67 3.76
C TYR A 88 5.26 -1.80 4.99
N GLY A 89 5.43 -0.50 4.87
CA GLY A 89 5.30 0.45 5.97
C GLY A 89 3.96 0.32 6.68
N LEU A 90 2.86 0.32 5.93
CA LEU A 90 1.52 0.15 6.47
C LEU A 90 1.36 -1.19 7.21
N GLN A 91 1.80 -2.27 6.60
CA GLN A 91 1.62 -3.61 7.17
C GLN A 91 2.51 -3.84 8.39
N GLU A 92 3.77 -3.42 8.34
CA GLU A 92 4.71 -3.55 9.45
C GLU A 92 4.30 -2.69 10.64
N TRP A 93 3.85 -1.46 10.40
CA TRP A 93 3.32 -0.62 11.46
C TRP A 93 2.12 -1.26 12.16
N ALA A 94 1.19 -1.84 11.39
CA ALA A 94 0.07 -2.56 11.99
C ALA A 94 0.52 -3.77 12.84
N ARG A 95 1.59 -4.49 12.43
CA ARG A 95 2.18 -5.59 13.24
C ARG A 95 2.77 -5.07 14.55
N ILE A 96 3.54 -3.99 14.49
CA ILE A 96 4.14 -3.34 15.67
C ILE A 96 3.04 -2.87 16.63
N ALA A 97 1.93 -2.36 16.10
CA ALA A 97 0.75 -1.97 16.88
C ALA A 97 -0.07 -3.17 17.42
N GLY A 98 0.47 -4.39 17.36
CA GLY A 98 -0.15 -5.59 17.92
C GLY A 98 -1.27 -6.21 17.10
N LYS A 99 -1.45 -5.80 15.82
CA LYS A 99 -2.44 -6.44 14.96
C LYS A 99 -1.95 -7.80 14.50
N SER A 100 -2.65 -8.86 14.88
CA SER A 100 -2.37 -10.20 14.39
C SER A 100 -2.77 -10.31 12.92
N ASN A 101 -1.82 -10.62 12.04
CA ASN A 101 -2.07 -10.89 10.62
C ASN A 101 -2.77 -9.74 9.85
N PRO A 102 -2.17 -8.53 9.77
CA PRO A 102 -2.71 -7.39 9.03
C PRO A 102 -2.55 -7.58 7.52
N LEU A 103 -3.31 -8.51 6.95
CA LEU A 103 -3.24 -8.90 5.55
C LEU A 103 -3.70 -7.77 4.63
N LEU A 104 -2.88 -7.38 3.67
CA LEU A 104 -3.23 -6.44 2.60
C LEU A 104 -4.17 -7.14 1.60
N GLN A 105 -5.37 -6.61 1.44
CA GLN A 105 -6.36 -7.10 0.48
C GLN A 105 -6.41 -6.14 -0.71
N ILE A 106 -5.86 -6.55 -1.84
CA ILE A 106 -5.71 -5.72 -3.04
C ILE A 106 -6.91 -5.93 -3.96
N ASN A 107 -7.69 -4.88 -4.18
CA ASN A 107 -8.82 -4.87 -5.10
C ASN A 107 -8.38 -4.58 -6.54
N SER A 108 -7.39 -3.71 -6.70
CA SER A 108 -6.82 -3.33 -7.99
C SER A 108 -5.40 -2.80 -7.77
N ALA A 109 -4.51 -3.06 -8.72
CA ALA A 109 -3.17 -2.46 -8.72
C ALA A 109 -2.85 -1.96 -10.15
N TYR A 110 -1.90 -2.56 -10.86
CA TYR A 110 -1.68 -2.18 -12.26
C TYR A 110 -2.94 -2.36 -13.09
N ARG A 111 -3.19 -1.39 -13.97
CA ARG A 111 -4.23 -1.43 -15.01
C ARG A 111 -3.63 -1.09 -16.34
N THR A 112 -3.92 -1.89 -17.37
CA THR A 112 -3.57 -1.49 -18.73
C THR A 112 -4.33 -0.21 -19.12
N ARG A 113 -3.79 0.57 -20.05
CA ARG A 113 -4.51 1.76 -20.56
C ARG A 113 -5.88 1.38 -21.12
N ARG A 114 -5.95 0.25 -21.85
CA ARG A 114 -7.20 -0.28 -22.42
C ARG A 114 -8.24 -0.51 -21.33
N ARG A 115 -7.87 -1.24 -20.27
CA ARG A 115 -8.80 -1.51 -19.18
C ARG A 115 -9.14 -0.25 -18.39
N ASN A 116 -8.18 0.64 -18.14
CA ASN A 116 -8.45 1.89 -17.42
C ASN A 116 -9.50 2.74 -18.15
N ALA A 117 -9.49 2.77 -19.49
CA ALA A 117 -10.45 3.48 -20.30
C ALA A 117 -11.88 2.92 -20.21
N THR A 118 -12.07 1.69 -19.72
CA THR A 118 -13.41 1.07 -19.53
C THR A 118 -13.98 1.30 -18.13
N ILE A 119 -13.22 1.89 -17.21
CA ILE A 119 -13.65 2.11 -15.83
C ILE A 119 -14.24 3.50 -15.72
N GLU A 120 -15.53 3.56 -15.40
CA GLU A 120 -16.24 4.82 -15.22
C GLU A 120 -15.58 5.68 -14.12
N GLY A 121 -15.40 6.97 -14.39
CA GLY A 121 -14.76 7.90 -13.46
C GLY A 121 -13.24 7.75 -13.30
N ALA A 122 -12.60 6.79 -13.99
CA ALA A 122 -11.16 6.65 -13.92
C ALA A 122 -10.45 7.81 -14.65
N ALA A 123 -9.47 8.41 -13.98
CA ALA A 123 -8.63 9.44 -14.61
C ALA A 123 -7.85 8.85 -15.80
N GLN A 124 -7.77 9.58 -16.93
CA GLN A 124 -7.02 9.15 -18.10
C GLN A 124 -5.55 8.85 -17.79
N ASN A 125 -4.93 9.66 -16.93
CA ASN A 125 -3.55 9.50 -16.47
C ASN A 125 -3.51 8.93 -15.03
N SER A 126 -4.32 7.90 -14.77
CA SER A 126 -4.35 7.22 -13.49
C SER A 126 -3.00 6.64 -13.12
N MET A 127 -2.59 6.75 -11.86
CA MET A 127 -1.34 6.15 -11.34
C MET A 127 -1.34 4.61 -11.44
N HIS A 128 -2.49 3.97 -11.56
CA HIS A 128 -2.61 2.54 -11.82
C HIS A 128 -1.94 2.13 -13.15
N ILE A 129 -2.04 2.94 -14.20
CA ILE A 129 -1.45 2.61 -15.51
C ILE A 129 0.08 2.68 -15.52
N TYR A 130 0.66 3.29 -14.50
CA TYR A 130 2.11 3.41 -14.34
C TYR A 130 2.70 2.44 -13.30
N GLY A 131 1.89 1.52 -12.74
CA GLY A 131 2.32 0.63 -11.68
C GLY A 131 2.65 1.35 -10.36
N ARG A 132 2.00 2.48 -10.11
CA ARG A 132 2.27 3.39 -8.99
C ARG A 132 1.09 3.54 -8.03
N ALA A 133 0.03 2.75 -8.19
CA ALA A 133 -1.17 2.84 -7.35
C ALA A 133 -1.74 1.46 -7.01
N VAL A 134 -2.45 1.42 -5.88
CA VAL A 134 -3.28 0.29 -5.45
C VAL A 134 -4.59 0.79 -4.85
N ASP A 135 -5.65 -0.01 -5.01
CA ASP A 135 -6.90 0.08 -4.28
C ASP A 135 -6.94 -1.08 -3.29
N LEU A 136 -7.06 -0.79 -1.99
CA LEU A 136 -6.88 -1.82 -0.96
C LEU A 136 -7.69 -1.60 0.31
N THR A 137 -7.80 -2.67 1.08
CA THR A 137 -8.13 -2.70 2.51
C THR A 137 -7.04 -3.44 3.27
N MET A 138 -7.07 -3.39 4.59
CA MET A 138 -6.19 -4.18 5.45
C MET A 138 -7.00 -4.86 6.55
N ARG A 139 -6.77 -6.18 6.74
CA ARG A 139 -7.48 -6.93 7.77
C ARG A 139 -7.22 -6.35 9.16
N GLY A 140 -8.30 -6.11 9.91
CA GLY A 140 -8.24 -5.60 11.28
C GLY A 140 -7.92 -4.10 11.40
N ILE A 141 -7.91 -3.37 10.28
CA ILE A 141 -7.68 -1.93 10.21
C ILE A 141 -8.88 -1.28 9.48
N SER A 142 -9.49 -0.30 10.09
CA SER A 142 -10.57 0.47 9.42
C SER A 142 -10.01 1.36 8.30
N LEU A 143 -10.86 1.79 7.37
CA LEU A 143 -10.45 2.68 6.29
C LEU A 143 -9.88 4.02 6.81
N ASN A 144 -10.48 4.56 7.89
CA ASN A 144 -9.98 5.80 8.51
C ASN A 144 -8.58 5.59 9.11
N GLN A 145 -8.35 4.47 9.81
CA GLN A 145 -7.03 4.12 10.34
C GLN A 145 -6.01 3.96 9.22
N LEU A 146 -6.37 3.22 8.16
CA LEU A 146 -5.48 2.99 7.02
C LEU A 146 -5.14 4.29 6.29
N THR A 147 -6.11 5.21 6.18
CA THR A 147 -5.91 6.55 5.63
C THR A 147 -4.90 7.36 6.47
N SER A 148 -5.05 7.35 7.79
CA SER A 148 -4.13 8.07 8.70
C SER A 148 -2.71 7.49 8.62
N MET A 149 -2.59 6.16 8.57
CA MET A 149 -1.29 5.48 8.38
C MET A 149 -0.65 5.87 7.06
N ALA A 150 -1.43 5.86 5.96
CA ALA A 150 -0.92 6.24 4.63
C ALA A 150 -0.43 7.69 4.58
N ALA A 151 -1.15 8.61 5.24
CA ALA A 151 -0.73 10.01 5.37
C ALA A 151 0.58 10.14 6.18
N HIS A 152 0.75 9.34 7.25
CA HIS A 152 1.99 9.32 8.03
C HIS A 152 3.19 8.88 7.19
N PHE A 153 3.02 7.89 6.32
CA PHE A 153 4.07 7.42 5.39
C PHE A 153 4.23 8.30 4.14
N ASN A 154 3.62 9.48 4.11
CA ASN A 154 3.68 10.41 2.99
C ASN A 154 3.25 9.77 1.66
N ALA A 155 2.19 8.94 1.68
CA ALA A 155 1.56 8.50 0.44
C ALA A 155 1.23 9.70 -0.43
N GLY A 156 1.38 9.59 -1.73
CA GLY A 156 1.10 10.67 -2.66
C GLY A 156 -0.41 10.95 -2.75
N GLY A 157 -1.13 10.21 -3.56
CA GLY A 157 -2.59 10.28 -3.60
C GLY A 157 -3.24 9.36 -2.59
N ILE A 158 -4.23 9.88 -1.84
CA ILE A 158 -5.10 9.10 -0.97
C ILE A 158 -6.56 9.37 -1.36
N GLY A 159 -7.21 8.39 -1.96
CA GLY A 159 -8.64 8.41 -2.27
C GLY A 159 -9.42 7.56 -1.27
N ILE A 160 -10.46 8.14 -0.65
CA ILE A 160 -11.27 7.46 0.36
C ILE A 160 -12.61 7.12 -0.26
N TYR A 161 -12.86 5.82 -0.43
CA TYR A 161 -14.11 5.27 -0.95
C TYR A 161 -14.88 4.55 0.16
N SER A 162 -16.13 4.17 -0.10
CA SER A 162 -16.98 3.52 0.90
C SER A 162 -16.47 2.14 1.35
N SER A 163 -15.72 1.43 0.49
CA SER A 163 -15.30 0.03 0.73
C SER A 163 -13.79 -0.22 0.63
N PHE A 164 -13.01 0.78 0.24
CA PHE A 164 -11.55 0.68 0.11
C PHE A 164 -10.90 2.06 0.12
N ILE A 165 -9.58 2.10 0.19
CA ILE A 165 -8.83 3.31 -0.09
C ILE A 165 -7.96 3.12 -1.33
N HIS A 166 -7.81 4.19 -2.10
CA HIS A 166 -6.79 4.30 -3.14
C HIS A 166 -5.52 4.90 -2.54
N LEU A 167 -4.38 4.32 -2.87
CA LEU A 167 -3.05 4.86 -2.53
C LEU A 167 -2.16 4.91 -3.76
N ASP A 168 -1.41 5.99 -3.91
CA ASP A 168 -0.39 6.08 -4.96
C ASP A 168 0.89 6.82 -4.50
N THR A 169 1.92 6.76 -5.33
CA THR A 169 3.22 7.41 -5.12
C THR A 169 3.40 8.66 -6.00
N GLY A 170 2.30 9.30 -6.39
CA GLY A 170 2.31 10.55 -7.12
C GLY A 170 2.50 11.76 -6.19
N ARG A 171 1.98 12.91 -6.62
CA ARG A 171 1.96 14.11 -5.77
C ARG A 171 0.97 13.94 -4.61
N VAL A 172 1.27 14.58 -3.48
CA VAL A 172 0.39 14.56 -2.29
C VAL A 172 -0.95 15.22 -2.61
N ARG A 173 -2.04 14.47 -2.43
CA ARG A 173 -3.42 14.94 -2.57
C ARG A 173 -4.39 13.96 -1.92
N ASN A 174 -5.54 14.46 -1.50
CA ASN A 174 -6.62 13.65 -0.90
C ASN A 174 -7.94 13.96 -1.59
N TRP A 175 -8.81 12.95 -1.71
CA TRP A 175 -10.17 13.12 -2.21
C TRP A 175 -11.11 12.06 -1.61
N ARG A 176 -12.41 12.29 -1.76
CA ARG A 176 -13.46 11.31 -1.48
C ARG A 176 -14.15 10.95 -2.79
N GLY A 177 -14.44 9.66 -2.97
CA GLY A 177 -15.16 9.11 -4.10
C GLY A 177 -16.47 8.48 -3.69
#